data_5232c7ad32b0b4011c46f8942a572268
#
_entry.id   5232c7ad32b0b4011c46f8942a572268
#
_cell.length_a   1.000
_cell.length_b   1.000
_cell.length_c   1.000
_cell.angle_alpha   90.00
_cell.angle_beta   90.00
_cell.angle_gamma   90.00
#
_symmetry.space_group_name_H-M   'P 1'
#
loop_
_entity.id
_entity.type
_entity.pdbx_description
1 polymer ?
#
loop_
_entity_poly.entity_id
_entity_poly.type
_entity_poly.pdbx_seq_one_letter_code
_entity_poly.pdbx_strand_id
1 'polypeptide(L)'
;MLNQLPTWEKLAKEIIWQQIGELKVKTILDFGSGTGITADYFAADNQVTAIEPSEDMLAQQVNTNGYRQIIGSKDELKKLSSESFDYIFCHNVLEYADDREIIVGEFYRLLKLNGKLSIVKHNRNGRVMQMVVLLNNFEEANNLLDGHNSNAQQFGTIKYYDDSDITDWCAGFVLQESFGLRTFWDLQQNQEIQKDEEWQKKMMDIEVKVSQNPDFQDIAFFHHLIFQKQ
;
A
#
# COMPACT_ATOMS: atom_id res chain seq x y z
N MET A 1 4.48 -13.18 14.16
CA MET A 1 4.11 -11.84 13.70
C MET A 1 3.03 -11.91 12.60
N LEU A 2 3.32 -12.29 11.35
CA LEU A 2 2.31 -12.41 10.27
C LEU A 2 1.14 -13.35 10.60
N ASN A 3 1.35 -14.37 11.41
CA ASN A 3 0.30 -15.33 11.81
C ASN A 3 -0.79 -14.73 12.73
N GLN A 4 -0.64 -13.50 13.19
CA GLN A 4 -1.65 -12.78 13.98
C GLN A 4 -2.54 -11.89 13.11
N LEU A 5 -2.15 -11.67 11.85
CA LEU A 5 -2.93 -10.87 10.90
C LEU A 5 -4.10 -11.69 10.31
N PRO A 6 -5.18 -11.04 9.91
CA PRO A 6 -6.16 -11.66 9.04
C PRO A 6 -5.49 -12.21 7.78
N THR A 7 -5.96 -13.35 7.28
CA THR A 7 -5.30 -14.05 6.17
C THR A 7 -5.14 -13.19 4.92
N TRP A 8 -6.14 -12.35 4.61
CA TRP A 8 -6.09 -11.43 3.47
C TRP A 8 -4.99 -10.36 3.61
N GLU A 9 -4.74 -9.89 4.83
CA GLU A 9 -3.70 -8.88 5.07
C GLU A 9 -2.31 -9.50 5.02
N LYS A 10 -2.16 -10.69 5.60
CA LYS A 10 -0.92 -11.48 5.50
C LYS A 10 -0.54 -11.70 4.03
N LEU A 11 -1.47 -12.22 3.22
CA LEU A 11 -1.27 -12.47 1.79
C LEU A 11 -0.87 -11.18 1.05
N ALA A 12 -1.59 -10.07 1.28
CA ALA A 12 -1.27 -8.80 0.65
C ALA A 12 0.15 -8.31 0.99
N LYS A 13 0.55 -8.38 2.26
CA LYS A 13 1.91 -7.98 2.68
C LYS A 13 2.98 -8.87 2.07
N GLU A 14 2.80 -10.18 2.05
CA GLU A 14 3.75 -11.13 1.46
C GLU A 14 3.95 -10.85 -0.05
N ILE A 15 2.87 -10.57 -0.79
CA ILE A 15 2.94 -10.21 -2.22
C ILE A 15 3.66 -8.86 -2.39
N ILE A 16 3.31 -7.83 -1.62
CA ILE A 16 3.95 -6.51 -1.69
C ILE A 16 5.45 -6.63 -1.43
N TRP A 17 5.86 -7.37 -0.40
CA TRP A 17 7.28 -7.55 -0.08
C TRP A 17 8.03 -8.30 -1.18
N GLN A 18 7.40 -9.31 -1.80
CA GLN A 18 7.96 -10.00 -2.96
C GLN A 18 8.13 -9.06 -4.16
N GLN A 19 7.17 -8.16 -4.41
CA GLN A 19 7.22 -7.17 -5.49
C GLN A 19 8.26 -6.08 -5.24
N ILE A 20 8.46 -5.65 -3.98
CA ILE A 20 9.54 -4.73 -3.59
C ILE A 20 10.91 -5.41 -3.78
N GLY A 21 10.97 -6.72 -3.52
CA GLY A 21 12.20 -7.49 -3.58
C GLY A 21 13.11 -7.35 -2.37
N GLU A 22 14.28 -7.92 -2.45
CA GLU A 22 15.27 -7.90 -1.37
C GLU A 22 15.93 -6.52 -1.28
N LEU A 23 15.83 -5.88 -0.12
CA LEU A 23 16.52 -4.63 0.21
C LEU A 23 17.54 -4.91 1.33
N LYS A 24 18.78 -4.51 1.13
CA LYS A 24 19.87 -4.63 2.13
C LYS A 24 20.68 -3.35 2.25
N VAL A 25 20.99 -2.98 3.48
CA VAL A 25 21.82 -1.81 3.80
C VAL A 25 21.25 -0.52 3.18
N LYS A 26 19.90 -0.37 3.21
CA LYS A 26 19.18 0.80 2.70
C LYS A 26 18.67 1.65 3.83
N THR A 27 18.47 2.95 3.55
CA THR A 27 17.70 3.85 4.40
C THR A 27 16.28 3.93 3.84
N ILE A 28 15.29 3.57 4.68
CA ILE A 28 13.88 3.42 4.27
C ILE A 28 13.00 4.30 5.15
N LEU A 29 12.04 4.98 4.54
CA LEU A 29 10.93 5.65 5.22
C LEU A 29 9.64 4.85 5.00
N ASP A 30 8.94 4.47 6.07
CA ASP A 30 7.59 3.91 6.02
C ASP A 30 6.60 4.97 6.54
N PHE A 31 5.89 5.62 5.61
CA PHE A 31 4.96 6.71 5.90
C PHE A 31 3.53 6.18 5.99
N GLY A 32 2.90 6.32 7.15
CA GLY A 32 1.65 5.68 7.51
C GLY A 32 1.86 4.22 7.85
N SER A 33 2.84 3.95 8.73
CA SER A 33 3.32 2.58 9.02
C SER A 33 2.29 1.69 9.74
N GLY A 34 1.19 2.28 10.26
CA GLY A 34 0.19 1.56 11.03
C GLY A 34 0.82 0.86 12.23
N THR A 35 0.60 -0.45 12.34
CA THR A 35 1.20 -1.29 13.39
C THR A 35 2.69 -1.60 13.19
N GLY A 36 3.33 -1.07 12.15
CA GLY A 36 4.76 -1.19 11.91
C GLY A 36 5.24 -2.52 11.33
N ILE A 37 4.35 -3.42 10.92
CA ILE A 37 4.73 -4.76 10.44
C ILE A 37 5.64 -4.69 9.21
N THR A 38 5.38 -3.78 8.26
CA THR A 38 6.23 -3.59 7.08
C THR A 38 7.57 -2.97 7.48
N ALA A 39 7.55 -1.94 8.34
CA ALA A 39 8.76 -1.32 8.87
C ALA A 39 9.65 -2.35 9.57
N ASP A 40 9.06 -3.18 10.44
CA ASP A 40 9.79 -4.22 11.19
C ASP A 40 10.38 -5.30 10.26
N TYR A 41 9.62 -5.74 9.25
CA TYR A 41 10.13 -6.72 8.27
C TYR A 41 11.41 -6.23 7.58
N PHE A 42 11.39 -5.01 7.05
CA PHE A 42 12.55 -4.47 6.35
C PHE A 42 13.67 -4.00 7.29
N ALA A 43 13.38 -3.72 8.56
CA ALA A 43 14.39 -3.33 9.54
C ALA A 43 15.39 -4.44 9.89
N ALA A 44 15.10 -5.70 9.56
CA ALA A 44 16.03 -6.81 9.77
C ALA A 44 17.37 -6.59 9.06
N ASP A 45 17.35 -5.97 7.86
CA ASP A 45 18.55 -5.77 7.04
C ASP A 45 18.78 -4.30 6.65
N ASN A 46 17.96 -3.35 7.14
CA ASN A 46 17.96 -1.97 6.71
C ASN A 46 17.79 -0.98 7.87
N GLN A 47 18.11 0.28 7.63
CA GLN A 47 17.77 1.39 8.54
C GLN A 47 16.39 1.92 8.18
N VAL A 48 15.38 1.65 9.03
CA VAL A 48 14.00 2.05 8.78
C VAL A 48 13.59 3.16 9.76
N THR A 49 12.97 4.21 9.22
CA THR A 49 12.22 5.21 9.98
C THR A 49 10.76 5.08 9.60
N ALA A 50 9.88 4.99 10.59
CA ALA A 50 8.43 4.87 10.41
C ALA A 50 7.72 6.11 10.96
N ILE A 51 6.69 6.59 10.28
CA ILE A 51 5.83 7.70 10.73
C ILE A 51 4.39 7.20 10.78
N GLU A 52 3.73 7.38 11.93
CA GLU A 52 2.33 6.98 12.14
C GLU A 52 1.67 7.96 13.11
N PRO A 53 0.49 8.57 12.76
CA PRO A 53 -0.22 9.47 13.66
C PRO A 53 -1.15 8.77 14.66
N SER A 54 -1.60 7.54 14.39
CA SER A 54 -2.61 6.86 15.20
C SER A 54 -2.02 6.22 16.45
N GLU A 55 -2.41 6.72 17.62
CA GLU A 55 -2.03 6.12 18.89
C GLU A 55 -2.56 4.67 19.05
N ASP A 56 -3.74 4.39 18.50
CA ASP A 56 -4.33 3.04 18.54
C ASP A 56 -3.51 2.03 17.72
N MET A 57 -2.98 2.46 16.57
CA MET A 57 -2.07 1.63 15.78
C MET A 57 -0.74 1.43 16.49
N LEU A 58 -0.20 2.48 17.09
CA LEU A 58 1.06 2.42 17.82
C LEU A 58 0.96 1.60 19.11
N ALA A 59 -0.21 1.54 19.75
CA ALA A 59 -0.44 0.67 20.91
C ALA A 59 -0.33 -0.83 20.55
N GLN A 60 -0.48 -1.18 19.26
CA GLN A 60 -0.34 -2.52 18.72
C GLN A 60 0.97 -2.70 17.94
N GLN A 61 1.92 -1.77 18.13
CA GLN A 61 3.14 -1.71 17.35
C GLN A 61 3.98 -2.98 17.45
N VAL A 62 4.47 -3.40 16.29
CA VAL A 62 5.49 -4.44 16.16
C VAL A 62 6.83 -3.77 15.85
N ASN A 63 7.79 -3.91 16.73
CA ASN A 63 9.14 -3.36 16.57
C ASN A 63 10.17 -4.29 17.20
N THR A 64 10.38 -5.45 16.59
CA THR A 64 11.32 -6.48 17.06
C THR A 64 12.70 -6.32 16.45
N ASN A 65 12.79 -5.74 15.25
CA ASN A 65 14.04 -5.53 14.52
C ASN A 65 14.63 -4.11 14.70
N GLY A 66 13.99 -3.25 15.51
CA GLY A 66 14.60 -2.02 15.98
C GLY A 66 14.56 -0.84 15.02
N TYR A 67 13.43 -0.60 14.34
CA TYR A 67 13.26 0.62 13.54
C TYR A 67 12.94 1.85 14.42
N ARG A 68 13.23 3.04 13.86
CA ARG A 68 12.90 4.32 14.50
C ARG A 68 11.44 4.68 14.24
N GLN A 69 10.62 4.80 15.29
CA GLN A 69 9.25 5.30 15.20
C GLN A 69 9.18 6.80 15.47
N ILE A 70 8.45 7.53 14.63
CA ILE A 70 8.05 8.93 14.81
C ILE A 70 6.54 8.96 14.91
N ILE A 71 6.00 9.60 15.95
CA ILE A 71 4.57 9.83 16.11
C ILE A 71 4.23 11.15 15.42
N GLY A 72 3.35 11.10 14.42
CA GLY A 72 2.96 12.28 13.68
C GLY A 72 2.52 11.99 12.26
N SER A 73 2.33 13.05 11.48
CA SER A 73 1.79 13.01 10.13
C SER A 73 2.75 13.71 9.13
N LYS A 74 2.21 14.27 8.05
CA LYS A 74 2.97 14.96 6.98
C LYS A 74 3.95 16.03 7.48
N ASP A 75 3.66 16.70 8.61
CA ASP A 75 4.55 17.76 9.12
C ASP A 75 5.89 17.21 9.63
N GLU A 76 5.96 15.92 9.97
CA GLU A 76 7.21 15.27 10.34
C GLU A 76 8.14 15.10 9.14
N LEU A 77 7.59 14.99 7.91
CA LEU A 77 8.39 14.89 6.68
C LEU A 77 9.32 16.12 6.53
N LYS A 78 8.83 17.32 6.82
CA LYS A 78 9.60 18.57 6.72
C LYS A 78 10.82 18.63 7.64
N LYS A 79 10.82 17.82 8.72
CA LYS A 79 11.92 17.76 9.69
C LYS A 79 13.04 16.80 9.27
N LEU A 80 12.78 15.99 8.26
CA LEU A 80 13.75 15.02 7.72
C LEU A 80 14.62 15.68 6.64
N SER A 81 15.88 15.24 6.57
CA SER A 81 16.86 15.77 5.61
C SER A 81 16.53 15.35 4.17
N SER A 82 16.72 16.27 3.23
CA SER A 82 16.60 15.95 1.80
C SER A 82 17.59 14.84 1.40
N GLU A 83 17.21 14.08 0.38
CA GLU A 83 18.08 13.05 -0.23
C GLU A 83 18.68 12.04 0.78
N SER A 84 17.87 11.66 1.79
CA SER A 84 18.32 10.80 2.88
C SER A 84 17.81 9.36 2.78
N PHE A 85 16.80 9.09 1.94
CA PHE A 85 16.20 7.78 1.80
C PHE A 85 16.47 7.14 0.44
N ASP A 86 16.79 5.84 0.46
CA ASP A 86 16.89 5.01 -0.74
C ASP A 86 15.51 4.54 -1.20
N TYR A 87 14.58 4.37 -0.25
CA TYR A 87 13.23 3.87 -0.50
C TYR A 87 12.21 4.54 0.41
N ILE A 88 11.02 4.83 -0.10
CA ILE A 88 9.87 5.29 0.69
C ILE A 88 8.70 4.35 0.42
N PHE A 89 8.05 3.87 1.49
CA PHE A 89 6.78 3.16 1.44
C PHE A 89 5.65 4.11 1.84
N CYS A 90 4.55 4.07 1.09
CA CYS A 90 3.32 4.79 1.37
C CYS A 90 2.15 3.91 0.96
N HIS A 91 1.72 3.03 1.87
CA HIS A 91 0.75 1.98 1.57
C HIS A 91 -0.60 2.27 2.23
N ASN A 92 -1.65 2.46 1.40
CA ASN A 92 -3.02 2.78 1.82
C ASN A 92 -3.10 4.04 2.70
N VAL A 93 -2.46 5.13 2.27
CA VAL A 93 -2.37 6.40 3.02
C VAL A 93 -2.90 7.57 2.22
N LEU A 94 -2.45 7.75 0.97
CA LEU A 94 -2.76 8.95 0.18
C LEU A 94 -4.25 9.12 -0.08
N GLU A 95 -5.02 8.04 -0.18
CA GLU A 95 -6.48 8.09 -0.36
C GLU A 95 -7.22 8.74 0.81
N TYR A 96 -6.58 8.85 1.97
CA TYR A 96 -7.14 9.48 3.18
C TYR A 96 -6.60 10.90 3.41
N ALA A 97 -5.60 11.31 2.63
CA ALA A 97 -4.97 12.62 2.76
C ALA A 97 -5.66 13.68 1.88
N ASP A 98 -5.72 14.93 2.37
CA ASP A 98 -6.16 16.09 1.60
C ASP A 98 -5.02 16.73 0.80
N ASP A 99 -3.81 16.70 1.34
CA ASP A 99 -2.63 17.40 0.81
C ASP A 99 -1.68 16.47 0.06
N ARG A 100 -2.20 15.64 -0.86
CA ARG A 100 -1.47 14.59 -1.59
C ARG A 100 -0.26 15.12 -2.34
N GLU A 101 -0.42 16.22 -3.08
CA GLU A 101 0.65 16.88 -3.85
C GLU A 101 1.80 17.31 -2.94
N ILE A 102 1.48 17.86 -1.78
CA ILE A 102 2.48 18.28 -0.80
C ILE A 102 3.23 17.06 -0.26
N ILE A 103 2.52 15.98 0.08
CA ILE A 103 3.12 14.74 0.58
C ILE A 103 4.04 14.11 -0.48
N VAL A 104 3.57 14.01 -1.72
CA VAL A 104 4.35 13.43 -2.84
C VAL A 104 5.55 14.31 -3.15
N GLY A 105 5.42 15.64 -3.10
CA GLY A 105 6.55 16.57 -3.22
C GLY A 105 7.60 16.40 -2.11
N GLU A 106 7.17 16.14 -0.87
CA GLU A 106 8.09 15.82 0.23
C GLU A 106 8.77 14.46 0.02
N PHE A 107 8.07 13.46 -0.47
CA PHE A 107 8.71 12.17 -0.82
C PHE A 107 9.80 12.36 -1.88
N TYR A 108 9.53 13.18 -2.92
CA TYR A 108 10.52 13.50 -3.93
C TYR A 108 11.75 14.19 -3.30
N ARG A 109 11.55 15.17 -2.43
CA ARG A 109 12.64 15.86 -1.73
C ARG A 109 13.48 14.91 -0.88
N LEU A 110 12.83 14.00 -0.17
CA LEU A 110 13.47 13.06 0.78
C LEU A 110 14.22 11.92 0.10
N LEU A 111 13.78 11.48 -1.08
CA LEU A 111 14.45 10.42 -1.82
C LEU A 111 15.80 10.91 -2.39
N LYS A 112 16.78 10.04 -2.32
CA LYS A 112 18.03 10.18 -3.09
C LYS A 112 17.75 10.09 -4.59
N LEU A 113 18.67 10.58 -5.42
CA LEU A 113 18.62 10.35 -6.87
C LEU A 113 18.54 8.83 -7.15
N ASN A 114 17.68 8.41 -8.05
CA ASN A 114 17.33 7.01 -8.33
C ASN A 114 16.66 6.26 -7.16
N GLY A 115 16.33 6.93 -6.05
CA GLY A 115 15.56 6.36 -4.98
C GLY A 115 14.14 6.01 -5.43
N LYS A 116 13.52 5.03 -4.77
CA LYS A 116 12.21 4.49 -5.18
C LYS A 116 11.10 4.83 -4.19
N LEU A 117 9.93 5.10 -4.73
CA LEU A 117 8.68 5.28 -3.98
C LEU A 117 7.74 4.12 -4.29
N SER A 118 7.37 3.37 -3.27
CA SER A 118 6.37 2.30 -3.34
C SER A 118 5.04 2.80 -2.79
N ILE A 119 4.01 2.78 -3.62
CA ILE A 119 2.65 3.20 -3.27
C ILE A 119 1.71 2.01 -3.42
N VAL A 120 0.94 1.71 -2.38
CA VAL A 120 -0.23 0.83 -2.48
C VAL A 120 -1.48 1.70 -2.31
N LYS A 121 -2.41 1.57 -3.24
CA LYS A 121 -3.65 2.38 -3.25
C LYS A 121 -4.87 1.54 -3.61
N HIS A 122 -6.03 1.96 -3.15
CA HIS A 122 -7.31 1.38 -3.59
C HIS A 122 -7.53 1.60 -5.09
N ASN A 123 -7.99 0.55 -5.76
CA ASN A 123 -8.47 0.62 -7.14
C ASN A 123 -10.00 0.65 -7.15
N ARG A 124 -10.57 1.67 -7.81
CA ARG A 124 -12.02 1.87 -7.92
C ARG A 124 -12.72 0.68 -8.59
N ASN A 125 -12.18 0.17 -9.70
CA ASN A 125 -12.77 -0.95 -10.44
C ASN A 125 -12.78 -2.23 -9.59
N GLY A 126 -11.69 -2.52 -8.88
CA GLY A 126 -11.64 -3.65 -7.96
C GLY A 126 -12.66 -3.53 -6.83
N ARG A 127 -12.91 -2.31 -6.33
CA ARG A 127 -13.96 -2.06 -5.35
C ARG A 127 -15.36 -2.29 -5.94
N VAL A 128 -15.62 -1.86 -7.18
CA VAL A 128 -16.86 -2.15 -7.89
C VAL A 128 -17.07 -3.67 -7.99
N MET A 129 -16.05 -4.41 -8.41
CA MET A 129 -16.10 -5.88 -8.48
C MET A 129 -16.47 -6.50 -7.12
N GLN A 130 -15.86 -6.04 -6.05
CA GLN A 130 -16.18 -6.52 -4.69
C GLN A 130 -17.63 -6.19 -4.31
N MET A 131 -18.09 -4.98 -4.58
CA MET A 131 -19.47 -4.57 -4.27
C MET A 131 -20.50 -5.45 -5.00
N VAL A 132 -20.28 -5.75 -6.26
CA VAL A 132 -21.22 -6.54 -7.07
C VAL A 132 -21.12 -8.03 -6.74
N VAL A 133 -19.91 -8.61 -6.79
CA VAL A 133 -19.71 -10.06 -6.75
C VAL A 133 -19.79 -10.63 -5.33
N LEU A 134 -19.16 -9.96 -4.35
CA LEU A 134 -19.11 -10.47 -2.98
C LEU A 134 -20.25 -9.93 -2.13
N LEU A 135 -20.51 -8.62 -2.18
CA LEU A 135 -21.38 -7.94 -1.21
C LEU A 135 -22.82 -7.72 -1.73
N ASN A 136 -23.09 -7.93 -3.02
CA ASN A 136 -24.38 -7.65 -3.66
C ASN A 136 -24.91 -6.22 -3.37
N ASN A 137 -23.99 -5.26 -3.23
CA ASN A 137 -24.29 -3.87 -2.98
C ASN A 137 -24.25 -3.05 -4.28
N PHE A 138 -25.32 -3.16 -5.06
CA PHE A 138 -25.42 -2.51 -6.39
C PHE A 138 -25.52 -0.99 -6.29
N GLU A 139 -26.07 -0.46 -5.20
CA GLU A 139 -26.15 0.99 -4.98
C GLU A 139 -24.76 1.60 -4.85
N GLU A 140 -23.92 1.02 -3.97
CA GLU A 140 -22.54 1.48 -3.81
C GLU A 140 -21.71 1.25 -5.07
N ALA A 141 -21.94 0.16 -5.80
CA ALA A 141 -21.29 -0.09 -7.08
C ALA A 141 -21.60 1.01 -8.10
N ASN A 142 -22.86 1.43 -8.21
CA ASN A 142 -23.26 2.54 -9.10
C ASN A 142 -22.62 3.86 -8.65
N ASN A 143 -22.63 4.18 -7.35
CA ASN A 143 -21.97 5.37 -6.82
C ASN A 143 -20.49 5.43 -7.22
N LEU A 144 -19.79 4.29 -7.11
CA LEU A 144 -18.39 4.19 -7.51
C LEU A 144 -18.19 4.38 -9.01
N LEU A 145 -19.06 3.80 -9.85
CA LEU A 145 -19.04 3.97 -11.31
C LEU A 145 -19.32 5.42 -11.72
N ASP A 146 -20.17 6.14 -10.97
CA ASP A 146 -20.46 7.56 -11.17
C ASP A 146 -19.32 8.48 -10.65
N GLY A 147 -18.21 7.91 -10.17
CA GLY A 147 -17.04 8.64 -9.72
C GLY A 147 -17.06 9.08 -8.27
N HIS A 148 -18.06 8.68 -7.48
CA HIS A 148 -18.13 9.03 -6.06
C HIS A 148 -17.05 8.29 -5.24
N ASN A 149 -16.74 8.85 -4.07
CA ASN A 149 -15.85 8.23 -3.08
C ASN A 149 -16.62 7.18 -2.28
N SER A 150 -15.90 6.23 -1.69
CA SER A 150 -16.45 5.25 -0.75
C SER A 150 -15.95 5.46 0.67
N ASN A 151 -16.47 4.71 1.63
CA ASN A 151 -16.05 4.80 3.02
C ASN A 151 -15.39 3.49 3.47
N ALA A 152 -14.22 3.59 4.10
CA ALA A 152 -13.62 2.53 4.89
C ALA A 152 -14.18 2.56 6.32
N GLN A 153 -14.42 1.38 6.91
CA GLN A 153 -15.03 1.29 8.25
C GLN A 153 -14.17 1.96 9.34
N GLN A 154 -12.85 1.94 9.21
CA GLN A 154 -11.91 2.42 10.24
C GLN A 154 -11.24 3.75 9.90
N PHE A 155 -11.08 4.08 8.62
CA PHE A 155 -10.22 5.19 8.16
C PHE A 155 -10.96 6.34 7.49
N GLY A 156 -12.30 6.25 7.43
CA GLY A 156 -13.12 7.30 6.81
C GLY A 156 -13.23 7.20 5.29
N THR A 157 -13.33 8.34 4.61
CA THR A 157 -13.60 8.40 3.18
C THR A 157 -12.38 8.02 2.35
N ILE A 158 -12.53 7.03 1.46
CA ILE A 158 -11.55 6.67 0.45
C ILE A 158 -11.73 7.63 -0.73
N LYS A 159 -10.78 8.52 -0.92
CA LYS A 159 -10.72 9.47 -2.05
C LYS A 159 -9.86 8.82 -3.14
N TYR A 160 -10.49 8.23 -4.13
CA TYR A 160 -9.78 7.60 -5.25
C TYR A 160 -8.97 8.61 -6.07
N TYR A 161 -7.89 8.15 -6.64
CA TYR A 161 -7.02 8.90 -7.56
C TYR A 161 -6.43 7.92 -8.59
N ASP A 162 -6.06 8.45 -9.76
CA ASP A 162 -5.50 7.65 -10.84
C ASP A 162 -4.00 7.38 -10.62
N ASP A 163 -3.46 6.36 -11.28
CA ASP A 163 -2.04 5.99 -11.13
C ASP A 163 -1.12 7.09 -11.69
N SER A 164 -1.59 7.82 -12.71
CA SER A 164 -0.88 8.97 -13.31
C SER A 164 -0.82 10.19 -12.40
N ASP A 165 -1.76 10.34 -11.45
CA ASP A 165 -1.81 11.51 -10.57
C ASP A 165 -0.47 11.73 -9.81
N ILE A 166 0.24 10.66 -9.47
CA ILE A 166 1.54 10.76 -8.80
C ILE A 166 2.56 11.53 -9.64
N THR A 167 2.59 11.27 -10.95
CA THR A 167 3.49 11.99 -11.89
C THR A 167 2.96 13.38 -12.22
N ASP A 168 1.65 13.58 -12.20
CA ASP A 168 1.03 14.90 -12.39
C ASP A 168 1.32 15.80 -11.17
N TRP A 169 1.27 15.25 -9.94
CA TRP A 169 1.65 15.98 -8.71
C TRP A 169 3.15 16.24 -8.62
N CYS A 170 3.99 15.36 -9.19
CA CYS A 170 5.43 15.53 -9.18
C CYS A 170 6.09 14.90 -10.41
N ALA A 171 6.35 15.72 -11.43
CA ALA A 171 6.89 15.30 -12.73
C ALA A 171 8.31 14.68 -12.67
N GLY A 172 8.98 14.76 -11.50
CA GLY A 172 10.28 14.12 -11.29
C GLY A 172 10.20 12.62 -10.98
N PHE A 173 9.01 12.07 -10.80
CA PHE A 173 8.79 10.63 -10.67
C PHE A 173 8.53 9.97 -12.02
N VAL A 174 9.09 8.77 -12.20
CA VAL A 174 8.83 7.91 -13.37
C VAL A 174 8.34 6.57 -12.86
N LEU A 175 7.16 6.14 -13.31
CA LEU A 175 6.61 4.82 -13.01
C LEU A 175 7.51 3.74 -13.62
N GLN A 176 8.00 2.83 -12.78
CA GLN A 176 8.85 1.71 -13.18
C GLN A 176 8.05 0.41 -13.28
N GLU A 177 7.22 0.15 -12.29
CA GLU A 177 6.45 -1.08 -12.17
C GLU A 177 5.05 -0.80 -11.64
N SER A 178 4.07 -1.53 -12.16
CA SER A 178 2.68 -1.52 -11.71
C SER A 178 2.21 -2.96 -11.52
N PHE A 179 1.54 -3.22 -10.40
CA PHE A 179 1.01 -4.54 -10.04
C PHE A 179 -0.41 -4.42 -9.55
N GLY A 180 -1.25 -5.40 -9.90
CA GLY A 180 -2.52 -5.64 -9.24
C GLY A 180 -2.29 -6.47 -7.96
N LEU A 181 -3.10 -6.21 -6.95
CA LEU A 181 -3.10 -6.96 -5.68
C LEU A 181 -4.52 -7.40 -5.34
N ARG A 182 -4.67 -8.66 -4.92
CA ARG A 182 -5.94 -9.23 -4.50
C ARG A 182 -7.01 -9.15 -5.58
N THR A 183 -6.67 -9.62 -6.78
CA THR A 183 -7.57 -9.67 -7.94
C THR A 183 -8.73 -10.64 -7.71
N PHE A 184 -8.46 -11.82 -7.14
CA PHE A 184 -9.43 -12.90 -6.96
C PHE A 184 -9.83 -13.12 -5.52
N TRP A 185 -8.92 -12.88 -4.56
CA TRP A 185 -9.16 -13.14 -3.14
C TRP A 185 -10.47 -12.55 -2.66
N ASP A 186 -10.70 -11.27 -2.94
CA ASP A 186 -11.86 -10.53 -2.48
C ASP A 186 -13.17 -10.90 -3.19
N LEU A 187 -13.10 -11.69 -4.25
CA LEU A 187 -14.27 -12.16 -4.99
C LEU A 187 -14.72 -13.57 -4.55
N GLN A 188 -13.94 -14.24 -3.67
CA GLN A 188 -14.27 -15.58 -3.18
C GLN A 188 -15.45 -15.54 -2.23
N GLN A 189 -16.59 -16.06 -2.66
CA GLN A 189 -17.83 -16.11 -1.85
C GLN A 189 -17.77 -17.17 -0.73
N ASN A 190 -17.07 -18.29 -0.97
CA ASN A 190 -16.85 -19.30 0.07
C ASN A 190 -15.67 -18.88 0.95
N GLN A 191 -15.95 -18.09 1.99
CA GLN A 191 -14.92 -17.58 2.89
C GLN A 191 -14.30 -18.66 3.80
N GLU A 192 -14.97 -19.80 4.00
CA GLU A 192 -14.39 -20.91 4.78
C GLU A 192 -13.19 -21.55 4.08
N ILE A 193 -13.19 -21.60 2.73
CA ILE A 193 -12.04 -22.10 1.97
C ILE A 193 -10.78 -21.25 2.14
N GLN A 194 -10.96 -19.97 2.47
CA GLN A 194 -9.83 -19.04 2.72
C GLN A 194 -9.01 -19.41 3.96
N LYS A 195 -9.51 -20.33 4.82
CA LYS A 195 -8.80 -20.86 5.98
C LYS A 195 -7.89 -22.04 5.64
N ASP A 196 -8.06 -22.64 4.45
CA ASP A 196 -7.27 -23.78 4.01
C ASP A 196 -5.90 -23.33 3.49
N GLU A 197 -4.82 -23.86 4.07
CA GLU A 197 -3.44 -23.44 3.76
C GLU A 197 -3.03 -23.83 2.33
N GLU A 198 -3.50 -24.95 1.80
CA GLU A 198 -3.19 -25.38 0.43
C GLU A 198 -3.88 -24.46 -0.58
N TRP A 199 -5.12 -24.08 -0.29
CA TRP A 199 -5.85 -23.12 -1.09
C TRP A 199 -5.19 -21.73 -1.06
N GLN A 200 -4.77 -21.24 0.13
CA GLN A 200 -4.05 -19.98 0.27
C GLN A 200 -2.79 -19.93 -0.59
N LYS A 201 -2.00 -21.01 -0.58
CA LYS A 201 -0.80 -21.13 -1.42
C LYS A 201 -1.13 -21.06 -2.90
N LYS A 202 -2.13 -21.81 -3.37
CA LYS A 202 -2.57 -21.78 -4.77
C LYS A 202 -3.10 -20.40 -5.17
N MET A 203 -3.83 -19.73 -4.28
CA MET A 203 -4.32 -18.38 -4.50
C MET A 203 -3.16 -17.39 -4.60
N MET A 204 -2.17 -17.46 -3.68
CA MET A 204 -0.96 -16.65 -3.75
C MET A 204 -0.24 -16.81 -5.09
N ASP A 205 -0.03 -18.04 -5.54
CA ASP A 205 0.66 -18.34 -6.81
C ASP A 205 -0.06 -17.70 -8.01
N ILE A 206 -1.40 -17.73 -8.02
CA ILE A 206 -2.22 -17.12 -9.08
C ILE A 206 -2.21 -15.59 -8.98
N GLU A 207 -2.38 -15.02 -7.80
CA GLU A 207 -2.33 -13.56 -7.58
C GLU A 207 -1.00 -12.97 -8.07
N VAL A 208 0.13 -13.59 -7.69
CA VAL A 208 1.46 -13.16 -8.17
C VAL A 208 1.58 -13.28 -9.69
N LYS A 209 1.10 -14.39 -10.26
CA LYS A 209 1.21 -14.65 -11.71
C LYS A 209 0.46 -13.62 -12.55
N VAL A 210 -0.69 -13.14 -12.09
CA VAL A 210 -1.51 -12.18 -12.84
C VAL A 210 -1.19 -10.72 -12.50
N SER A 211 -0.42 -10.48 -11.45
CA SER A 211 -0.22 -9.13 -10.88
C SER A 211 0.31 -8.09 -11.87
N GLN A 212 1.09 -8.49 -12.88
CA GLN A 212 1.61 -7.59 -13.92
C GLN A 212 0.82 -7.66 -15.23
N ASN A 213 -0.26 -8.45 -15.32
CA ASN A 213 -1.09 -8.49 -16.50
C ASN A 213 -2.11 -7.34 -16.45
N PRO A 214 -2.13 -6.39 -17.42
CA PRO A 214 -2.99 -5.22 -17.40
C PRO A 214 -4.49 -5.56 -17.26
N ASP A 215 -4.97 -6.61 -17.93
CA ASP A 215 -6.38 -7.02 -17.90
C ASP A 215 -6.83 -7.41 -16.48
N PHE A 216 -5.92 -7.92 -15.66
CA PHE A 216 -6.19 -8.28 -14.27
C PHE A 216 -5.86 -7.14 -13.29
N GLN A 217 -4.90 -6.28 -13.61
CA GLN A 217 -4.61 -5.09 -12.81
C GLN A 217 -5.84 -4.18 -12.75
N ASP A 218 -6.51 -3.95 -13.88
CA ASP A 218 -7.67 -3.06 -13.97
C ASP A 218 -8.80 -3.41 -13.00
N ILE A 219 -8.92 -4.68 -12.63
CA ILE A 219 -9.95 -5.19 -11.71
C ILE A 219 -9.42 -5.64 -10.35
N ALA A 220 -8.13 -5.54 -10.11
CA ALA A 220 -7.53 -5.87 -8.81
C ALA A 220 -8.04 -4.91 -7.72
N PHE A 221 -8.13 -5.38 -6.47
CA PHE A 221 -8.66 -4.57 -5.37
C PHE A 221 -7.73 -3.40 -5.00
N PHE A 222 -6.40 -3.62 -5.09
CA PHE A 222 -5.40 -2.58 -4.95
C PHE A 222 -4.47 -2.53 -6.16
N HIS A 223 -3.87 -1.35 -6.39
CA HIS A 223 -2.66 -1.23 -7.21
C HIS A 223 -1.44 -1.05 -6.30
N HIS A 224 -0.34 -1.69 -6.65
CA HIS A 224 0.97 -1.42 -6.10
C HIS A 224 1.87 -0.85 -7.20
N LEU A 225 2.31 0.38 -6.99
CA LEU A 225 3.05 1.18 -7.96
C LEU A 225 4.45 1.47 -7.42
N ILE A 226 5.47 1.25 -8.24
CA ILE A 226 6.85 1.60 -7.90
C ILE A 226 7.33 2.70 -8.84
N PHE A 227 7.57 3.87 -8.27
CA PHE A 227 8.14 5.02 -8.97
C PHE A 227 9.61 5.19 -8.63
N GLN A 228 10.36 5.81 -9.55
CA GLN A 228 11.75 6.19 -9.34
C GLN A 228 11.92 7.70 -9.48
N LYS A 229 12.67 8.32 -8.57
CA LYS A 229 13.12 9.71 -8.68
C LYS A 229 14.17 9.84 -9.77
N GLN A 230 13.93 10.75 -10.71
CA GLN A 230 14.88 11.14 -11.76
C GLN A 230 15.65 12.39 -11.38
#